data_c112371af7ae4fbf6068fb0e5bbdf9eb
#
_entry.id   c112371af7ae4fbf6068fb0e5bbdf9eb
#
_cell.length_a   1.000
_cell.length_b   1.000
_cell.length_c   1.000
_cell.angle_alpha   90.00
_cell.angle_beta   90.00
_cell.angle_gamma   90.00
#
_symmetry.space_group_name_H-M   'P 1'
#
loop_
_entity.id
_entity.type
_entity.pdbx_description
1 polymer ?
#
loop_
_entity_poly.entity_id
_entity_poly.type
_entity_poly.pdbx_seq_one_letter_code
_entity_poly.pdbx_strand_id
1 'polypeptide(L)'
;SNVENRLNFRNAHFTSKSMKTCIGGVILYDETIKQSSGSKTIPELIAESGAVAGIKVDTGAKTLAGSTDEKITEGLDGLRGRLKEYYKLGARFTKWRGVYSISDKYPSKLSIHSNAHALARYAALVQECEMVPIVEPEVLMDGSHSAELCYEKTSEVLKKCFEELILNKIDLTGVILKPNMILDGSN
;
A
#
# COMPACT_ATOMS: atom_id res chain seq x y z
N SER A 1 7.86 15.90 15.24
CA SER A 1 9.21 15.73 14.67
C SER A 1 9.36 16.63 13.46
N ASN A 2 10.52 17.27 13.30
CA ASN A 2 10.83 18.08 12.12
C ASN A 2 11.40 17.21 10.97
N VAL A 3 11.57 17.79 9.77
CA VAL A 3 12.05 17.09 8.59
C VAL A 3 13.44 16.49 8.78
N GLU A 4 14.34 17.24 9.43
CA GLU A 4 15.71 16.82 9.71
C GLU A 4 15.77 15.59 10.64
N ASN A 5 15.02 15.61 11.73
CA ASN A 5 14.96 14.47 12.65
C ASN A 5 14.39 13.21 11.97
N ARG A 6 13.40 13.36 11.09
CA ARG A 6 12.88 12.24 10.30
C ARG A 6 13.93 11.69 9.34
N LEU A 7 14.68 12.56 8.67
CA LEU A 7 15.77 12.15 7.77
C LEU A 7 16.88 11.42 8.53
N ASN A 8 17.33 11.96 9.67
CA ASN A 8 18.37 11.34 10.49
C ASN A 8 17.95 9.95 10.99
N PHE A 9 16.71 9.80 11.45
CA PHE A 9 16.16 8.50 11.85
C PHE A 9 16.14 7.50 10.69
N ARG A 10 15.69 7.92 9.50
CA ARG A 10 15.65 7.08 8.30
C ARG A 10 17.06 6.69 7.83
N ASN A 11 18.00 7.62 7.85
CA ASN A 11 19.38 7.35 7.49
C ASN A 11 20.03 6.29 8.39
N ALA A 12 19.78 6.32 9.69
CA ALA A 12 20.27 5.30 10.61
C ALA A 12 19.82 3.89 10.23
N HIS A 13 18.60 3.75 9.66
CA HIS A 13 18.11 2.48 9.15
C HIS A 13 18.75 2.11 7.81
N PHE A 14 18.75 3.03 6.83
CA PHE A 14 19.22 2.75 5.47
C PHE A 14 20.72 2.50 5.39
N THR A 15 21.51 3.01 6.33
CA THR A 15 22.96 2.80 6.41
C THR A 15 23.36 1.67 7.37
N SER A 16 22.41 1.01 8.02
CA SER A 16 22.69 -0.08 8.95
C SER A 16 23.30 -1.30 8.23
N LYS A 17 24.17 -2.01 8.94
CA LYS A 17 24.79 -3.25 8.39
C LYS A 17 23.75 -4.32 8.07
N SER A 18 22.68 -4.40 8.85
CA SER A 18 21.59 -5.37 8.67
C SER A 18 20.75 -5.11 7.42
N MET A 19 20.78 -3.90 6.86
CA MET A 19 20.05 -3.56 5.65
C MET A 19 20.40 -4.54 4.51
N LYS A 20 21.68 -4.84 4.33
CA LYS A 20 22.18 -5.72 3.24
C LYS A 20 21.76 -7.18 3.36
N THR A 21 21.46 -7.64 4.57
CA THR A 21 21.21 -9.08 4.82
C THR A 21 19.76 -9.39 5.11
N CYS A 22 18.96 -8.39 5.55
CA CYS A 22 17.61 -8.63 6.04
C CYS A 22 16.52 -7.91 5.24
N ILE A 23 16.85 -6.89 4.43
CA ILE A 23 15.85 -6.03 3.79
C ILE A 23 15.95 -6.12 2.27
N GLY A 24 14.88 -6.62 1.64
CA GLY A 24 14.76 -6.70 0.18
C GLY A 24 14.19 -5.43 -0.46
N GLY A 25 13.41 -4.64 0.28
CA GLY A 25 12.81 -3.41 -0.24
C GLY A 25 12.30 -2.49 0.85
N VAL A 26 12.16 -1.21 0.54
CA VAL A 26 11.72 -0.16 1.48
C VAL A 26 10.62 0.68 0.85
N ILE A 27 9.47 0.79 1.53
CA ILE A 27 8.36 1.65 1.10
C ILE A 27 8.60 3.06 1.66
N LEU A 28 8.81 4.00 0.77
CA LEU A 28 9.05 5.41 1.10
C LEU A 28 7.75 6.22 1.06
N TYR A 29 7.78 7.40 1.67
CA TYR A 29 6.82 8.49 1.46
C TYR A 29 7.34 9.46 0.40
N ASP A 30 6.45 10.28 -0.17
CA ASP A 30 6.78 11.33 -1.15
C ASP A 30 7.89 12.27 -0.66
N GLU A 31 7.86 12.69 0.60
CA GLU A 31 8.95 13.47 1.23
C GLU A 31 10.28 12.73 1.14
N THR A 32 10.29 11.46 1.49
CA THR A 32 11.54 10.70 1.68
C THR A 32 12.20 10.33 0.36
N ILE A 33 11.43 9.96 -0.66
CA ILE A 33 12.00 9.59 -1.96
C ILE A 33 12.70 10.76 -2.65
N LYS A 34 12.32 11.99 -2.29
CA LYS A 34 12.90 13.26 -2.80
C LYS A 34 14.06 13.78 -1.95
N GLN A 35 14.37 13.16 -0.82
CA GLN A 35 15.44 13.56 0.08
C GLN A 35 16.79 12.97 -0.33
N SER A 36 17.85 13.62 0.14
CA SER A 36 19.24 13.18 -0.01
C SER A 36 19.93 13.15 1.35
N SER A 37 20.93 12.30 1.48
CA SER A 37 21.85 12.23 2.61
C SER A 37 23.28 12.39 2.09
N GLY A 38 23.90 13.52 2.40
CA GLY A 38 25.17 13.91 1.77
C GLY A 38 25.01 14.09 0.26
N SER A 39 25.82 13.41 -0.52
CA SER A 39 25.82 13.49 -1.99
C SER A 39 24.86 12.48 -2.66
N LYS A 40 24.17 11.62 -1.91
CA LYS A 40 23.32 10.55 -2.44
C LYS A 40 21.85 10.78 -2.14
N THR A 41 20.99 10.45 -3.09
CA THR A 41 19.55 10.38 -2.85
C THR A 41 19.21 9.17 -1.98
N ILE A 42 18.07 9.21 -1.29
CA ILE A 42 17.62 8.07 -0.46
C ILE A 42 17.44 6.78 -1.30
N PRO A 43 16.86 6.81 -2.51
CA PRO A 43 16.81 5.62 -3.36
C PRO A 43 18.19 5.05 -3.73
N GLU A 44 19.19 5.89 -3.96
CA GLU A 44 20.58 5.44 -4.23
C GLU A 44 21.19 4.74 -3.02
N LEU A 45 20.99 5.26 -1.80
CA LEU A 45 21.45 4.62 -0.56
C LEU A 45 20.81 3.24 -0.35
N ILE A 46 19.51 3.13 -0.64
CA ILE A 46 18.79 1.86 -0.57
C ILE A 46 19.34 0.87 -1.59
N ALA A 47 19.56 1.30 -2.83
CA ALA A 47 20.11 0.46 -3.90
C ALA A 47 21.52 -0.05 -3.59
N GLU A 48 22.39 0.75 -2.97
CA GLU A 48 23.72 0.35 -2.53
C GLU A 48 23.71 -0.74 -1.45
N SER A 49 22.65 -0.80 -0.68
CA SER A 49 22.45 -1.89 0.28
C SER A 49 21.97 -3.20 -0.37
N GLY A 50 21.67 -3.18 -1.67
CA GLY A 50 21.07 -4.32 -2.38
C GLY A 50 19.55 -4.40 -2.29
N ALA A 51 18.90 -3.44 -1.64
CA ALA A 51 17.46 -3.36 -1.52
C ALA A 51 16.83 -2.51 -2.62
N VAL A 52 15.51 -2.64 -2.81
CA VAL A 52 14.74 -1.92 -3.82
C VAL A 52 13.93 -0.80 -3.16
N ALA A 53 13.95 0.39 -3.74
CA ALA A 53 13.08 1.48 -3.29
C ALA A 53 11.66 1.31 -3.82
N GLY A 54 10.69 1.49 -2.96
CA GLY A 54 9.26 1.56 -3.27
C GLY A 54 8.61 2.81 -2.70
N ILE A 55 7.35 3.06 -3.04
CA ILE A 55 6.65 4.29 -2.68
C ILE A 55 5.19 4.03 -2.33
N LYS A 56 4.72 4.60 -1.21
CA LYS A 56 3.30 4.70 -0.90
C LYS A 56 2.65 5.78 -1.76
N VAL A 57 1.69 5.40 -2.59
CA VAL A 57 1.10 6.30 -3.60
C VAL A 57 -0.34 6.71 -3.32
N ASP A 58 -1.02 6.05 -2.38
CA ASP A 58 -2.34 6.51 -1.93
C ASP A 58 -2.23 7.80 -1.12
N THR A 59 -3.28 8.60 -1.10
CA THR A 59 -3.40 9.86 -0.35
C THR A 59 -4.17 9.71 0.96
N GLY A 60 -4.41 8.47 1.38
CA GLY A 60 -5.06 8.12 2.63
C GLY A 60 -6.55 7.78 2.49
N ALA A 61 -7.06 7.14 3.54
CA ALA A 61 -8.46 6.76 3.64
C ALA A 61 -9.33 7.96 4.05
N LYS A 62 -10.41 8.17 3.31
CA LYS A 62 -11.43 9.20 3.55
C LYS A 62 -12.77 8.55 3.83
N THR A 63 -13.72 9.31 4.33
CA THR A 63 -15.09 8.81 4.51
C THR A 63 -15.69 8.43 3.17
N LEU A 64 -16.22 7.22 3.07
CA LEU A 64 -16.92 6.76 1.87
C LEU A 64 -18.28 7.47 1.77
N ALA A 65 -18.48 8.22 0.69
CA ALA A 65 -19.78 8.86 0.43
C ALA A 65 -20.87 7.79 0.34
N GLY A 66 -21.98 8.01 1.04
CA GLY A 66 -23.07 7.03 1.15
C GLY A 66 -22.91 6.04 2.32
N SER A 67 -21.83 6.15 3.11
CA SER A 67 -21.64 5.41 4.35
C SER A 67 -21.16 6.36 5.47
N THR A 68 -21.54 6.09 6.72
CA THR A 68 -21.15 6.93 7.86
C THR A 68 -19.79 6.53 8.45
N ASP A 69 -19.46 5.25 8.42
CA ASP A 69 -18.34 4.69 9.18
C ASP A 69 -17.29 3.99 8.32
N GLU A 70 -17.56 3.82 7.04
CA GLU A 70 -16.63 3.17 6.13
C GLU A 70 -15.72 4.17 5.41
N LYS A 71 -14.62 3.66 4.91
CA LYS A 71 -13.60 4.46 4.24
C LYS A 71 -13.41 4.02 2.78
N ILE A 72 -13.01 4.99 1.98
CA ILE A 72 -12.46 4.80 0.64
C ILE A 72 -11.05 5.38 0.60
N THR A 73 -10.12 4.65 0.02
CA THR A 73 -8.78 5.18 -0.17
C THR A 73 -8.69 5.97 -1.47
N GLU A 74 -8.20 7.20 -1.38
CA GLU A 74 -8.08 8.13 -2.50
C GLU A 74 -6.64 8.17 -3.03
N GLY A 75 -6.44 8.82 -4.19
CA GLY A 75 -5.13 9.04 -4.77
C GLY A 75 -4.99 8.62 -6.24
N LEU A 76 -6.08 8.23 -6.91
CA LEU A 76 -6.06 7.88 -8.34
C LEU A 76 -5.87 9.10 -9.25
N ASP A 77 -6.37 10.26 -8.83
CA ASP A 77 -6.24 11.49 -9.60
C ASP A 77 -4.77 11.89 -9.76
N GLY A 78 -4.35 12.08 -11.01
CA GLY A 78 -2.97 12.40 -11.34
C GLY A 78 -1.94 11.29 -11.06
N LEU A 79 -2.37 10.08 -10.67
CA LEU A 79 -1.48 9.00 -10.27
C LEU A 79 -0.50 8.60 -11.38
N ARG A 80 -0.95 8.52 -12.65
CA ARG A 80 -0.06 8.19 -13.78
C ARG A 80 1.15 9.12 -13.88
N GLY A 81 0.95 10.42 -13.69
CA GLY A 81 2.03 11.41 -13.70
C GLY A 81 3.00 11.19 -12.54
N ARG A 82 2.48 11.01 -11.31
CA ARG A 82 3.28 10.74 -10.11
C ARG A 82 4.08 9.44 -10.22
N LEU A 83 3.51 8.38 -10.78
CA LEU A 83 4.21 7.10 -10.97
C LEU A 83 5.41 7.24 -11.90
N LYS A 84 5.26 7.95 -13.03
CA LYS A 84 6.39 8.23 -13.94
C LYS A 84 7.51 9.03 -13.25
N GLU A 85 7.15 9.97 -12.39
CA GLU A 85 8.11 10.73 -11.59
C GLU A 85 8.82 9.83 -10.57
N TYR A 86 8.09 9.04 -9.82
CA TYR A 86 8.67 8.12 -8.82
C TYR A 86 9.57 7.05 -9.45
N TYR A 87 9.20 6.54 -10.62
CA TYR A 87 10.06 5.63 -11.37
C TYR A 87 11.42 6.26 -11.70
N LYS A 88 11.41 7.53 -12.18
CA LYS A 88 12.63 8.29 -12.46
C LYS A 88 13.47 8.54 -11.21
N LEU A 89 12.83 8.71 -10.06
CA LEU A 89 13.50 8.84 -8.76
C LEU A 89 14.04 7.53 -8.18
N GLY A 90 13.80 6.40 -8.84
CA GLY A 90 14.35 5.10 -8.45
C GLY A 90 13.36 4.12 -7.82
N ALA A 91 12.07 4.46 -7.69
CA ALA A 91 11.06 3.50 -7.24
C ALA A 91 10.85 2.39 -8.27
N ARG A 92 10.66 1.14 -7.79
CA ARG A 92 10.39 -0.04 -8.63
C ARG A 92 9.16 -0.81 -8.17
N PHE A 93 8.63 -0.49 -7.01
CA PHE A 93 7.35 -1.01 -6.53
C PHE A 93 6.58 0.08 -5.79
N THR A 94 5.29 -0.15 -5.62
CA THR A 94 4.40 0.82 -4.97
C THR A 94 3.52 0.12 -3.95
N LYS A 95 2.86 0.92 -3.09
CA LYS A 95 1.92 0.41 -2.10
C LYS A 95 0.67 1.27 -2.05
N TRP A 96 -0.49 0.59 -1.99
CA TRP A 96 -1.80 1.19 -1.79
C TRP A 96 -2.62 0.33 -0.85
N ARG A 97 -3.14 0.94 0.21
CA ARG A 97 -3.90 0.27 1.26
C ARG A 97 -5.39 0.63 1.17
N GLY A 98 -6.25 -0.36 0.99
CA GLY A 98 -7.68 -0.26 1.23
C GLY A 98 -8.00 -0.80 2.62
N VAL A 99 -8.86 -0.13 3.40
CA VAL A 99 -9.20 -0.56 4.77
C VAL A 99 -10.68 -0.84 4.91
N TYR A 100 -11.00 -1.89 5.66
CA TYR A 100 -12.37 -2.36 5.89
C TYR A 100 -12.57 -2.62 7.39
N SER A 101 -13.57 -1.99 7.98
CA SER A 101 -13.98 -2.26 9.36
C SER A 101 -14.94 -3.45 9.41
N ILE A 102 -14.91 -4.23 10.51
CA ILE A 102 -15.88 -5.30 10.78
C ILE A 102 -16.92 -4.82 11.80
N SER A 103 -18.18 -5.07 11.52
CA SER A 103 -19.31 -4.97 12.45
C SER A 103 -20.46 -5.81 11.90
N ASP A 104 -21.62 -5.80 12.56
CA ASP A 104 -22.83 -6.47 12.06
C ASP A 104 -23.26 -5.98 10.66
N LYS A 105 -22.89 -4.77 10.29
CA LYS A 105 -23.27 -4.10 9.03
C LYS A 105 -22.12 -3.95 8.04
N TYR A 106 -20.87 -4.11 8.49
CA TYR A 106 -19.66 -3.80 7.71
C TYR A 106 -18.72 -4.99 7.63
N PRO A 107 -17.90 -5.08 6.57
CA PRO A 107 -17.88 -4.17 5.43
C PRO A 107 -19.13 -4.33 4.55
N SER A 108 -19.66 -3.21 4.04
CA SER A 108 -20.76 -3.22 3.09
C SER A 108 -20.30 -3.59 1.69
N LYS A 109 -21.22 -4.07 0.84
CA LYS A 109 -20.94 -4.32 -0.58
C LYS A 109 -20.41 -3.08 -1.30
N LEU A 110 -20.89 -1.88 -0.92
CA LEU A 110 -20.41 -0.62 -1.48
C LEU A 110 -18.92 -0.40 -1.16
N SER A 111 -18.54 -0.56 0.09
CA SER A 111 -17.13 -0.39 0.51
C SER A 111 -16.22 -1.43 -0.13
N ILE A 112 -16.63 -2.69 -0.13
CA ILE A 112 -15.87 -3.79 -0.75
C ILE A 112 -15.64 -3.52 -2.24
N HIS A 113 -16.70 -3.19 -2.97
CA HIS A 113 -16.60 -2.94 -4.41
C HIS A 113 -15.74 -1.70 -4.72
N SER A 114 -16.01 -0.59 -4.04
CA SER A 114 -15.33 0.68 -4.33
C SER A 114 -13.82 0.60 -4.07
N ASN A 115 -13.40 0.01 -2.94
CA ASN A 115 -11.99 -0.16 -2.64
C ASN A 115 -11.31 -1.21 -3.55
N ALA A 116 -11.98 -2.32 -3.85
CA ALA A 116 -11.45 -3.34 -4.77
C ALA A 116 -11.23 -2.76 -6.17
N HIS A 117 -12.20 -1.98 -6.68
CA HIS A 117 -12.07 -1.29 -7.95
C HIS A 117 -10.92 -0.26 -7.96
N ALA A 118 -10.78 0.51 -6.88
CA ALA A 118 -9.68 1.47 -6.73
C ALA A 118 -8.31 0.76 -6.71
N LEU A 119 -8.19 -0.37 -5.98
CA LEU A 119 -6.98 -1.19 -5.94
C LEU A 119 -6.61 -1.75 -7.33
N ALA A 120 -7.59 -2.20 -8.10
CA ALA A 120 -7.34 -2.74 -9.43
C ALA A 120 -6.91 -1.64 -10.42
N ARG A 121 -7.56 -0.47 -10.40
CA ARG A 121 -7.17 0.69 -11.22
C ARG A 121 -5.77 1.19 -10.87
N TYR A 122 -5.46 1.24 -9.59
CA TYR A 122 -4.12 1.56 -9.10
C TYR A 122 -3.09 0.57 -9.66
N ALA A 123 -3.35 -0.74 -9.51
CA ALA A 123 -2.42 -1.77 -9.97
C ALA A 123 -2.16 -1.69 -11.48
N ALA A 124 -3.21 -1.41 -12.29
CA ALA A 124 -3.07 -1.21 -13.73
C ALA A 124 -2.13 -0.05 -14.08
N LEU A 125 -2.29 1.09 -13.42
CA LEU A 125 -1.42 2.26 -13.63
C LEU A 125 0.03 1.98 -13.21
N VAL A 126 0.23 1.18 -12.17
CA VAL A 126 1.57 0.81 -11.69
C VAL A 126 2.26 -0.11 -12.68
N GLN A 127 1.57 -1.15 -13.18
CA GLN A 127 2.13 -2.05 -14.20
C GLN A 127 2.38 -1.34 -15.52
N GLU A 128 1.54 -0.40 -15.92
CA GLU A 128 1.78 0.49 -17.09
C GLU A 128 3.11 1.25 -16.97
N CYS A 129 3.53 1.57 -15.73
CA CYS A 129 4.77 2.27 -15.43
C CYS A 129 5.94 1.32 -15.09
N GLU A 130 5.84 0.04 -15.46
CA GLU A 130 6.90 -0.98 -15.24
C GLU A 130 7.31 -1.14 -13.77
N MET A 131 6.35 -0.98 -12.85
CA MET A 131 6.55 -1.18 -11.42
C MET A 131 5.64 -2.29 -10.90
N VAL A 132 5.99 -2.83 -9.73
CA VAL A 132 5.21 -3.87 -9.04
C VAL A 132 4.24 -3.23 -8.05
N PRO A 133 2.92 -3.44 -8.14
CA PRO A 133 1.97 -2.98 -7.15
C PRO A 133 1.92 -3.92 -5.93
N ILE A 134 2.05 -3.36 -4.71
CA ILE A 134 1.57 -4.01 -3.50
C ILE A 134 0.10 -3.65 -3.33
N VAL A 135 -0.76 -4.63 -3.51
CA VAL A 135 -2.21 -4.53 -3.32
C VAL A 135 -2.52 -4.94 -1.87
N GLU A 136 -2.96 -3.99 -1.06
CA GLU A 136 -3.18 -4.20 0.38
C GLU A 136 -4.65 -3.97 0.76
N PRO A 137 -5.54 -4.97 0.51
CA PRO A 137 -6.89 -5.00 1.06
C PRO A 137 -6.80 -5.49 2.51
N GLU A 138 -7.04 -4.61 3.48
CA GLU A 138 -6.86 -4.91 4.90
C GLU A 138 -8.18 -4.80 5.65
N VAL A 139 -8.66 -5.91 6.15
CA VAL A 139 -9.73 -5.96 7.14
C VAL A 139 -9.09 -5.66 8.50
N LEU A 140 -9.60 -4.63 9.18
CA LEU A 140 -9.01 -4.12 10.42
C LEU A 140 -9.33 -5.07 11.58
N MET A 141 -8.38 -5.19 12.51
CA MET A 141 -8.55 -5.98 13.73
C MET A 141 -9.28 -5.21 14.85
N ASP A 142 -9.57 -3.93 14.64
CA ASP A 142 -10.31 -3.13 15.61
C ASP A 142 -11.75 -3.64 15.73
N GLY A 143 -12.20 -3.92 16.94
CA GLY A 143 -13.56 -4.42 17.21
C GLY A 143 -13.59 -5.64 18.11
N SER A 144 -14.76 -6.26 18.23
CA SER A 144 -15.05 -7.43 19.08
C SER A 144 -15.47 -8.66 18.27
N HIS A 145 -15.11 -8.73 16.99
CA HIS A 145 -15.43 -9.85 16.11
C HIS A 145 -14.59 -11.07 16.42
N SER A 146 -15.10 -12.27 16.07
CA SER A 146 -14.33 -13.50 16.15
C SER A 146 -13.40 -13.69 14.95
N ALA A 147 -12.40 -14.55 15.10
CA ALA A 147 -11.51 -14.94 13.99
C ALA A 147 -12.28 -15.56 12.81
N GLU A 148 -13.37 -16.31 13.07
CA GLU A 148 -14.23 -16.87 12.03
C GLU A 148 -14.90 -15.78 11.21
N LEU A 149 -15.42 -14.73 11.85
CA LEU A 149 -16.02 -13.59 11.14
C LEU A 149 -14.94 -12.81 10.37
N CYS A 150 -13.76 -12.64 10.96
CA CYS A 150 -12.61 -12.05 10.26
C CYS A 150 -12.26 -12.82 8.98
N TYR A 151 -12.21 -14.16 9.06
CA TYR A 151 -11.97 -15.03 7.91
C TYR A 151 -13.05 -14.88 6.83
N GLU A 152 -14.32 -14.89 7.22
CA GLU A 152 -15.45 -14.72 6.29
C GLU A 152 -15.34 -13.39 5.53
N LYS A 153 -15.17 -12.29 6.25
CA LYS A 153 -15.08 -10.95 5.66
C LYS A 153 -13.82 -10.74 4.83
N THR A 154 -12.71 -11.27 5.29
CA THR A 154 -11.45 -11.25 4.51
C THR A 154 -11.59 -12.03 3.21
N SER A 155 -12.23 -13.19 3.25
CA SER A 155 -12.48 -14.01 2.05
C SER A 155 -13.38 -13.28 1.05
N GLU A 156 -14.45 -12.60 1.51
CA GLU A 156 -15.33 -11.78 0.67
C GLU A 156 -14.56 -10.63 0.01
N VAL A 157 -13.77 -9.91 0.79
CA VAL A 157 -12.94 -8.78 0.32
C VAL A 157 -11.91 -9.24 -0.70
N LEU A 158 -11.17 -10.32 -0.41
CA LEU A 158 -10.14 -10.86 -1.33
C LEU A 158 -10.76 -11.36 -2.63
N LYS A 159 -11.88 -12.09 -2.56
CA LYS A 159 -12.59 -12.55 -3.75
C LYS A 159 -12.93 -11.37 -4.66
N LYS A 160 -13.54 -10.31 -4.12
CA LYS A 160 -13.89 -9.13 -4.90
C LYS A 160 -12.66 -8.40 -5.43
N CYS A 161 -11.59 -8.33 -4.65
CA CYS A 161 -10.33 -7.73 -5.08
C CYS A 161 -9.75 -8.47 -6.31
N PHE A 162 -9.68 -9.80 -6.28
CA PHE A 162 -9.20 -10.58 -7.42
C PHE A 162 -10.12 -10.50 -8.64
N GLU A 163 -11.44 -10.49 -8.45
CA GLU A 163 -12.39 -10.24 -9.55
C GLU A 163 -12.09 -8.92 -10.27
N GLU A 164 -11.86 -7.85 -9.53
CA GLU A 164 -11.52 -6.54 -10.08
C GLU A 164 -10.13 -6.50 -10.73
N LEU A 165 -9.12 -7.16 -10.14
CA LEU A 165 -7.79 -7.28 -10.73
C LEU A 165 -7.85 -7.98 -12.09
N ILE A 166 -8.58 -9.10 -12.18
CA ILE A 166 -8.76 -9.85 -13.43
C ILE A 166 -9.52 -9.01 -14.47
N LEU A 167 -10.61 -8.34 -14.06
CA LEU A 167 -11.40 -7.47 -14.94
C LEU A 167 -10.55 -6.33 -15.52
N ASN A 168 -9.64 -5.76 -14.72
CA ASN A 168 -8.71 -4.73 -15.16
C ASN A 168 -7.46 -5.27 -15.87
N LYS A 169 -7.41 -6.58 -16.18
CA LYS A 169 -6.33 -7.24 -16.93
C LYS A 169 -4.95 -7.11 -16.27
N ILE A 170 -4.92 -7.17 -14.93
CA ILE A 170 -3.67 -7.13 -14.19
C ILE A 170 -2.92 -8.46 -14.39
N ASP A 171 -1.62 -8.38 -14.68
CA ASP A 171 -0.73 -9.54 -14.59
C ASP A 171 -0.53 -9.89 -13.12
N LEU A 172 -1.20 -10.95 -12.67
CA LEU A 172 -1.14 -11.38 -11.26
C LEU A 172 0.24 -11.91 -10.86
N THR A 173 1.09 -12.30 -11.81
CA THR A 173 2.46 -12.73 -11.51
C THR A 173 3.37 -11.55 -11.12
N GLY A 174 2.97 -10.34 -11.51
CA GLY A 174 3.63 -9.08 -11.19
C GLY A 174 2.96 -8.31 -10.03
N VAL A 175 2.24 -8.97 -9.11
CA VAL A 175 1.55 -8.35 -7.98
C VAL A 175 2.08 -8.91 -6.67
N ILE A 176 2.23 -8.06 -5.66
CA ILE A 176 2.40 -8.49 -4.27
C ILE A 176 1.08 -8.28 -3.54
N LEU A 177 0.46 -9.35 -3.07
CA LEU A 177 -0.70 -9.28 -2.18
C LEU A 177 -0.23 -9.13 -0.73
N LYS A 178 -0.74 -8.11 -0.05
CA LYS A 178 -0.52 -7.89 1.39
C LYS A 178 -1.87 -7.83 2.12
N PRO A 179 -2.45 -8.98 2.50
CA PRO A 179 -3.70 -9.02 3.26
C PRO A 179 -3.44 -8.82 4.75
N ASN A 180 -4.53 -8.70 5.52
CA ASN A 180 -4.48 -8.81 6.98
C ASN A 180 -4.24 -10.26 7.44
N MET A 181 -3.89 -10.41 8.70
CA MET A 181 -3.97 -11.70 9.41
C MET A 181 -5.42 -11.96 9.85
N ILE A 182 -5.77 -13.23 9.97
CA ILE A 182 -7.07 -13.64 10.52
C ILE A 182 -6.93 -13.72 12.05
N LEU A 183 -7.59 -12.81 12.73
CA LEU A 183 -7.48 -12.62 14.18
C LEU A 183 -8.85 -12.30 14.77
N ASP A 184 -9.00 -12.57 16.07
CA ASP A 184 -10.07 -11.98 16.88
C ASP A 184 -9.93 -10.46 16.94
N GLY A 185 -11.02 -9.76 17.17
CA GLY A 185 -11.03 -8.34 17.40
C GLY A 185 -10.20 -7.94 18.62
N SER A 186 -9.59 -6.77 18.58
CA SER A 186 -8.66 -6.29 19.63
C SER A 186 -9.33 -5.70 20.87
N ASN A 187 -10.69 -5.68 20.95
CA ASN A 187 -11.47 -5.12 22.06
C ASN A 187 -12.04 -6.22 22.96
#